data_c2ceef75007123a7a3ff869a322a176a
#
_entry.id   c2ceef75007123a7a3ff869a322a176a
#
_cell.length_a   1.000
_cell.length_b   1.000
_cell.length_c   1.000
_cell.angle_alpha   90.00
_cell.angle_beta   90.00
_cell.angle_gamma   90.00
#
_symmetry.space_group_name_H-M   'P 1'
#
loop_
_entity.id
_entity.type
_entity.pdbx_description
1 polymer ?
#
loop_
_entity_poly.entity_id
_entity_poly.type
_entity_poly.pdbx_seq_one_letter_code
_entity_poly.pdbx_strand_id
1 'polypeptide(L)'
;MLEFVQLTDEEYASFQENHPCGQFLNTPEAMQQKLVDGWDVEYVGVKKDGQLVCATNLTSIPVMKIYRYYRAQRGYLMDYSDTEVLKFFTKELKSYLHAKKGLYLEMDPNVFHKERDIDGNVVEGGYDHSDVVRKLQKLGYEHEGFTVGYEDRDPRWIFTLLINGRSEQELLKSFHQQTRWSINKTIKQGIKVRELGLDEVSIFLNMMHETAERRGFAKREDEWYVRQIEAFKDKGKLLLAYLDIPDFLQSLDQEKADLDKEMADIQQKLEEIPNSKKFVKKQRVVQEALDLNLKKRNEALEMQEQYGPVINMATSLFLIGNGEIVYMHSATDDTFRKYNAPYAIH
;
A
#
# COMPACT_ATOMS: atom_id res chain seq x y z
N MET A 1 -19.94 35.06 0.83
CA MET A 1 -19.02 35.66 1.83
C MET A 1 -18.08 34.56 2.30
N LEU A 2 -16.75 34.84 2.44
CA LEU A 2 -15.79 33.88 2.98
C LEU A 2 -15.70 34.02 4.50
N GLU A 3 -15.70 32.90 5.21
CA GLU A 3 -15.62 32.81 6.66
C GLU A 3 -14.58 31.77 7.06
N PHE A 4 -13.62 32.14 7.93
CA PHE A 4 -12.68 31.20 8.51
C PHE A 4 -13.30 30.53 9.74
N VAL A 5 -13.28 29.20 9.80
CA VAL A 5 -13.95 28.42 10.84
C VAL A 5 -13.04 27.35 11.43
N GLN A 6 -13.24 27.06 12.72
CA GLN A 6 -12.79 25.81 13.30
C GLN A 6 -13.84 24.73 12.97
N LEU A 7 -13.39 23.53 12.68
CA LEU A 7 -14.23 22.40 12.29
C LEU A 7 -14.28 21.37 13.40
N THR A 8 -15.42 20.69 13.51
CA THR A 8 -15.49 19.46 14.30
C THR A 8 -14.80 18.30 13.57
N ASP A 9 -14.54 17.20 14.28
CA ASP A 9 -13.99 15.98 13.71
C ASP A 9 -14.90 15.45 12.58
N GLU A 10 -16.22 15.50 12.77
CA GLU A 10 -17.21 15.02 11.80
C GLU A 10 -17.29 15.92 10.55
N GLU A 11 -17.25 17.25 10.70
CA GLU A 11 -17.22 18.19 9.58
C GLU A 11 -15.96 17.98 8.73
N TYR A 12 -14.80 17.82 9.37
CA TYR A 12 -13.53 17.58 8.70
C TYR A 12 -13.53 16.21 8.01
N ALA A 13 -13.95 15.14 8.72
CA ALA A 13 -13.99 13.78 8.19
C ALA A 13 -14.85 13.69 6.92
N SER A 14 -16.06 14.25 6.98
CA SER A 14 -16.99 14.26 5.83
C SER A 14 -16.42 15.01 4.63
N PHE A 15 -15.73 16.13 4.85
CA PHE A 15 -15.10 16.89 3.76
C PHE A 15 -13.89 16.17 3.19
N GLN A 16 -13.02 15.62 4.06
CA GLN A 16 -11.79 14.92 3.69
C GLN A 16 -12.09 13.67 2.85
N GLU A 17 -13.07 12.87 3.26
CA GLU A 17 -13.42 11.60 2.58
C GLU A 17 -13.88 11.82 1.13
N ASN A 18 -14.52 12.96 0.85
CA ASN A 18 -15.06 13.28 -0.46
C ASN A 18 -14.19 14.22 -1.29
N HIS A 19 -13.04 14.68 -0.74
CA HIS A 19 -12.19 15.65 -1.43
C HIS A 19 -11.16 14.98 -2.32
N PRO A 20 -10.92 15.44 -3.57
CA PRO A 20 -9.95 14.84 -4.49
C PRO A 20 -8.50 14.81 -3.98
N CYS A 21 -8.14 15.74 -3.08
CA CYS A 21 -6.82 15.77 -2.43
C CYS A 21 -6.78 14.99 -1.11
N GLY A 22 -7.89 14.33 -0.73
CA GLY A 22 -7.94 13.46 0.43
C GLY A 22 -7.04 12.24 0.22
N GLN A 23 -6.32 11.82 1.27
CA GLN A 23 -5.49 10.63 1.24
C GLN A 23 -5.24 10.13 2.68
N PHE A 24 -4.68 8.93 2.83
CA PHE A 24 -4.62 8.26 4.14
C PHE A 24 -3.91 9.08 5.24
N LEU A 25 -2.90 9.89 4.91
CA LEU A 25 -2.14 10.69 5.90
C LEU A 25 -2.90 11.90 6.46
N ASN A 26 -3.98 12.31 5.81
CA ASN A 26 -4.83 13.40 6.31
C ASN A 26 -6.22 12.92 6.76
N THR A 27 -6.41 11.60 6.96
CA THR A 27 -7.65 11.04 7.50
C THR A 27 -7.77 11.27 9.01
N PRO A 28 -8.99 11.22 9.57
CA PRO A 28 -9.18 11.24 11.03
C PRO A 28 -8.43 10.11 11.75
N GLU A 29 -8.33 8.93 11.15
CA GLU A 29 -7.59 7.79 11.69
C GLU A 29 -6.10 8.09 11.84
N ALA A 30 -5.48 8.71 10.83
CA ALA A 30 -4.10 9.16 10.91
C ALA A 30 -3.91 10.27 11.96
N MET A 31 -4.88 11.16 12.11
CA MET A 31 -4.84 12.19 13.15
C MET A 31 -5.02 11.61 14.56
N GLN A 32 -5.84 10.58 14.72
CA GLN A 32 -5.94 9.85 15.98
C GLN A 32 -4.59 9.23 16.40
N GLN A 33 -3.84 8.66 15.45
CA GLN A 33 -2.49 8.17 15.71
C GLN A 33 -1.56 9.32 16.15
N LYS A 34 -1.66 10.51 15.54
CA LYS A 34 -0.89 11.69 15.93
C LYS A 34 -1.19 12.13 17.38
N LEU A 35 -2.46 12.11 17.80
CA LEU A 35 -2.85 12.40 19.18
C LEU A 35 -2.17 11.44 20.18
N VAL A 36 -2.16 10.14 19.87
CA VAL A 36 -1.51 9.14 20.72
C VAL A 36 0.02 9.31 20.73
N ASP A 37 0.61 9.76 19.62
CA ASP A 37 2.03 10.09 19.52
C ASP A 37 2.40 11.44 20.22
N GLY A 38 1.45 12.07 20.90
CA GLY A 38 1.66 13.27 21.71
C GLY A 38 1.60 14.60 20.94
N TRP A 39 1.03 14.60 19.74
CA TRP A 39 0.72 15.82 19.00
C TRP A 39 -0.66 16.32 19.37
N ASP A 40 -0.84 17.63 19.43
CA ASP A 40 -2.18 18.22 19.42
C ASP A 40 -2.71 18.20 17.98
N VAL A 41 -4.01 17.98 17.83
CA VAL A 41 -4.70 17.96 16.53
C VAL A 41 -5.87 18.93 16.56
N GLU A 42 -6.02 19.72 15.53
CA GLU A 42 -7.16 20.60 15.31
C GLU A 42 -7.47 20.71 13.82
N TYR A 43 -8.71 21.09 13.50
CA TYR A 43 -9.16 21.25 12.12
C TYR A 43 -9.68 22.65 11.91
N VAL A 44 -9.28 23.28 10.80
CA VAL A 44 -9.73 24.59 10.38
C VAL A 44 -10.11 24.59 8.91
N GLY A 45 -10.92 25.54 8.50
CA GLY A 45 -11.36 25.63 7.11
C GLY A 45 -11.92 26.99 6.73
N VAL A 46 -12.42 27.07 5.50
CA VAL A 46 -13.14 28.22 4.98
C VAL A 46 -14.51 27.78 4.46
N LYS A 47 -15.55 28.45 4.93
CA LYS A 47 -16.90 28.38 4.36
C LYS A 47 -17.10 29.56 3.39
N LYS A 48 -17.64 29.27 2.20
CA LYS A 48 -18.10 30.25 1.20
C LYS A 48 -19.63 30.15 1.12
N ASP A 49 -20.29 31.20 1.54
CA ASP A 49 -21.75 31.25 1.61
C ASP A 49 -22.39 30.06 2.38
N GLY A 50 -21.73 29.69 3.49
CA GLY A 50 -22.14 28.60 4.37
C GLY A 50 -21.65 27.21 3.95
N GLN A 51 -21.09 27.03 2.75
CA GLN A 51 -20.57 25.76 2.25
C GLN A 51 -19.04 25.67 2.49
N LEU A 52 -18.56 24.53 3.04
CA LEU A 52 -17.15 24.31 3.24
C LEU A 52 -16.44 24.10 1.89
N VAL A 53 -15.42 24.92 1.61
CA VAL A 53 -14.65 24.93 0.34
C VAL A 53 -13.16 24.70 0.55
N CYS A 54 -12.69 24.78 1.79
CA CYS A 54 -11.32 24.50 2.16
C CYS A 54 -11.28 23.95 3.58
N ALA A 55 -10.47 22.92 3.82
CA ALA A 55 -10.22 22.37 5.14
C ALA A 55 -8.78 21.89 5.26
N THR A 56 -8.25 21.87 6.48
CA THR A 56 -6.96 21.25 6.77
C THR A 56 -6.91 20.70 8.19
N ASN A 57 -6.15 19.60 8.36
CA ASN A 57 -5.65 19.22 9.67
C ASN A 57 -4.48 20.13 10.05
N LEU A 58 -4.35 20.42 11.32
CA LEU A 58 -3.20 21.09 11.91
C LEU A 58 -2.73 20.22 13.07
N THR A 59 -1.60 19.59 12.90
CA THR A 59 -0.93 18.91 14.01
C THR A 59 0.13 19.84 14.60
N SER A 60 0.34 19.84 15.92
CA SER A 60 1.32 20.71 16.53
C SER A 60 1.97 20.12 17.77
N ILE A 61 3.21 20.55 18.03
CA ILE A 61 3.98 20.26 19.24
C ILE A 61 4.60 21.53 19.82
N PRO A 62 4.80 21.59 21.16
CA PRO A 62 5.54 22.68 21.77
C PRO A 62 7.00 22.69 21.31
N VAL A 63 7.52 23.89 21.03
CA VAL A 63 8.94 24.13 20.73
C VAL A 63 9.43 25.35 21.50
N MET A 64 10.72 25.38 21.86
CA MET A 64 11.33 26.49 22.59
C MET A 64 10.51 27.00 23.81
N LYS A 65 9.80 26.10 24.50
CA LYS A 65 8.96 26.32 25.70
C LYS A 65 7.70 27.16 25.50
N ILE A 66 7.70 28.13 24.60
CA ILE A 66 6.61 29.10 24.46
C ILE A 66 5.97 29.14 23.06
N TYR A 67 6.61 28.53 22.07
CA TYR A 67 6.14 28.48 20.69
C TYR A 67 5.62 27.09 20.33
N ARG A 68 4.97 27.01 19.17
CA ARG A 68 4.49 25.75 18.61
C ARG A 68 4.97 25.59 17.17
N TYR A 69 5.41 24.38 16.83
CA TYR A 69 5.58 23.92 15.46
C TYR A 69 4.27 23.34 14.97
N TYR A 70 3.83 23.77 13.80
CA TYR A 70 2.62 23.27 13.15
C TYR A 70 2.95 22.52 11.88
N ARG A 71 2.17 21.45 11.61
CA ARG A 71 2.22 20.72 10.35
C ARG A 71 0.82 20.51 9.80
N ALA A 72 0.61 20.80 8.50
CA ALA A 72 -0.56 20.44 7.72
C ALA A 72 -0.18 19.33 6.75
N GLN A 73 -0.19 18.08 7.25
CA GLN A 73 0.25 16.93 6.48
C GLN A 73 -0.72 16.64 5.33
N ARG A 74 -0.18 16.56 4.10
CA ARG A 74 -0.96 16.41 2.86
C ARG A 74 -2.08 17.45 2.67
N GLY A 75 -2.07 18.53 3.43
CA GLY A 75 -3.07 19.59 3.34
C GLY A 75 -2.54 20.78 2.58
N TYR A 76 -3.34 21.68 2.06
CA TYR A 76 -4.76 21.90 2.35
C TYR A 76 -5.66 21.13 1.39
N LEU A 77 -6.84 20.71 1.86
CA LEU A 77 -7.90 20.14 1.03
C LEU A 77 -8.69 21.30 0.41
N MET A 78 -8.34 21.70 -0.80
CA MET A 78 -8.98 22.81 -1.50
C MET A 78 -8.69 22.75 -3.00
N ASP A 79 -9.47 23.51 -3.77
CA ASP A 79 -9.11 23.83 -5.15
C ASP A 79 -8.04 24.94 -5.19
N TYR A 80 -6.80 24.57 -5.50
CA TYR A 80 -5.69 25.53 -5.64
C TYR A 80 -5.81 26.49 -6.85
N SER A 81 -6.82 26.30 -7.71
CA SER A 81 -7.14 27.25 -8.76
C SER A 81 -7.99 28.42 -8.23
N ASP A 82 -8.76 28.23 -7.14
CA ASP A 82 -9.48 29.30 -6.46
C ASP A 82 -8.54 30.19 -5.65
N THR A 83 -7.98 31.17 -6.35
CA THR A 83 -7.01 32.11 -5.74
C THR A 83 -7.63 33.04 -4.69
N GLU A 84 -8.95 33.27 -4.72
CA GLU A 84 -9.65 34.05 -3.71
C GLU A 84 -9.65 33.30 -2.37
N VAL A 85 -10.10 32.05 -2.39
CA VAL A 85 -10.15 31.18 -1.20
C VAL A 85 -8.73 30.95 -0.68
N LEU A 86 -7.76 30.64 -1.54
CA LEU A 86 -6.36 30.39 -1.13
C LEU A 86 -5.76 31.63 -0.43
N LYS A 87 -5.96 32.83 -0.98
CA LYS A 87 -5.48 34.08 -0.39
C LYS A 87 -6.15 34.38 0.95
N PHE A 88 -7.46 34.23 1.01
CA PHE A 88 -8.21 34.43 2.24
C PHE A 88 -7.77 33.45 3.32
N PHE A 89 -7.75 32.16 3.00
CA PHE A 89 -7.35 31.12 3.95
C PHE A 89 -5.94 31.35 4.48
N THR A 90 -4.96 31.61 3.61
CA THR A 90 -3.57 31.88 4.02
C THR A 90 -3.50 33.03 5.01
N LYS A 91 -4.22 34.14 4.76
CA LYS A 91 -4.22 35.30 5.62
C LYS A 91 -4.80 35.00 7.00
N GLU A 92 -5.96 34.36 7.04
CA GLU A 92 -6.67 34.04 8.29
C GLU A 92 -5.92 32.98 9.10
N LEU A 93 -5.41 31.93 8.40
CA LEU A 93 -4.59 30.90 9.03
C LEU A 93 -3.33 31.47 9.68
N LYS A 94 -2.63 32.40 9.00
CA LYS A 94 -1.46 33.07 9.56
C LYS A 94 -1.81 33.84 10.86
N SER A 95 -2.93 34.52 10.86
CA SER A 95 -3.43 35.25 12.05
C SER A 95 -3.80 34.30 13.18
N TYR A 96 -4.48 33.19 12.83
CA TYR A 96 -4.87 32.14 13.77
C TYR A 96 -3.66 31.48 14.44
N LEU A 97 -2.67 31.08 13.66
CA LEU A 97 -1.45 30.44 14.18
C LEU A 97 -0.61 31.42 15.02
N HIS A 98 -0.53 32.70 14.60
CA HIS A 98 0.17 33.72 15.38
C HIS A 98 -0.46 33.92 16.75
N ALA A 99 -1.79 33.97 16.83
CA ALA A 99 -2.52 34.05 18.12
C ALA A 99 -2.23 32.84 19.04
N LYS A 100 -1.93 31.70 18.48
CA LYS A 100 -1.55 30.45 19.18
C LYS A 100 -0.04 30.28 19.38
N LYS A 101 0.73 31.33 19.16
CA LYS A 101 2.21 31.33 19.26
C LYS A 101 2.88 30.35 18.30
N GLY A 102 2.32 30.14 17.13
CA GLY A 102 2.93 29.36 16.06
C GLY A 102 4.25 30.01 15.62
N LEU A 103 5.32 29.20 15.63
CA LEU A 103 6.63 29.63 15.15
C LEU A 103 6.70 29.54 13.64
N TYR A 104 6.31 28.38 13.09
CA TYR A 104 6.14 28.16 11.65
C TYR A 104 5.18 27.00 11.40
N LEU A 105 4.68 26.96 10.16
CA LEU A 105 3.84 25.89 9.64
C LEU A 105 4.53 25.25 8.45
N GLU A 106 4.69 23.94 8.50
CA GLU A 106 5.10 23.11 7.38
C GLU A 106 3.88 22.47 6.71
N MET A 107 3.86 22.44 5.37
CA MET A 107 2.80 21.77 4.62
C MET A 107 3.34 21.12 3.36
N ASP A 108 2.71 20.03 2.95
CA ASP A 108 3.05 19.28 1.74
C ASP A 108 1.77 18.91 0.95
N PRO A 109 1.22 19.83 0.13
CA PRO A 109 -0.03 19.62 -0.57
C PRO A 109 -0.06 18.35 -1.40
N ASN A 110 -1.15 17.56 -1.28
CA ASN A 110 -1.38 16.39 -2.13
C ASN A 110 -1.90 16.82 -3.52
N VAL A 111 -1.05 17.47 -4.30
CA VAL A 111 -1.36 17.94 -5.65
C VAL A 111 -0.39 17.32 -6.64
N PHE A 112 -0.92 16.64 -7.65
CA PHE A 112 -0.10 16.11 -8.73
C PHE A 112 0.59 17.26 -9.48
N HIS A 113 1.93 17.23 -9.53
CA HIS A 113 2.71 18.32 -10.09
C HIS A 113 2.63 18.39 -11.62
N LYS A 114 2.99 17.27 -12.28
CA LYS A 114 2.97 17.12 -13.74
C LYS A 114 2.67 15.69 -14.13
N GLU A 115 1.91 15.51 -15.20
CA GLU A 115 1.71 14.20 -15.79
C GLU A 115 3.00 13.67 -16.41
N ARG A 116 3.31 12.40 -16.12
CA ARG A 116 4.50 11.73 -16.65
C ARG A 116 4.13 10.35 -17.16
N ASP A 117 4.84 9.92 -18.20
CA ASP A 117 4.77 8.56 -18.72
C ASP A 117 5.51 7.55 -17.79
N ILE A 118 5.49 6.28 -18.18
CA ILE A 118 6.15 5.21 -17.42
C ILE A 118 7.68 5.36 -17.34
N ASP A 119 8.27 6.08 -18.28
CA ASP A 119 9.72 6.36 -18.33
C ASP A 119 10.08 7.65 -17.56
N GLY A 120 9.07 8.34 -17.02
CA GLY A 120 9.23 9.57 -16.24
C GLY A 120 9.29 10.84 -17.07
N ASN A 121 9.07 10.78 -18.38
CA ASN A 121 9.01 11.95 -19.26
C ASN A 121 7.70 12.72 -19.05
N VAL A 122 7.75 14.04 -19.16
CA VAL A 122 6.53 14.86 -19.12
C VAL A 122 5.67 14.59 -20.36
N VAL A 123 4.40 14.29 -20.12
CA VAL A 123 3.41 14.05 -21.20
C VAL A 123 3.02 15.38 -21.82
N GLU A 124 3.16 15.51 -23.15
CA GLU A 124 2.72 16.70 -23.88
C GLU A 124 1.18 16.81 -23.81
N GLY A 125 0.68 17.97 -23.37
CA GLY A 125 -0.76 18.19 -23.16
C GLY A 125 -1.33 17.56 -21.90
N GLY A 126 -0.52 16.88 -21.08
CA GLY A 126 -0.89 16.39 -19.78
C GLY A 126 -1.08 17.51 -18.73
N TYR A 127 -1.58 17.16 -17.55
CA TYR A 127 -1.76 18.17 -16.50
C TYR A 127 -0.42 18.74 -16.01
N ASP A 128 -0.41 20.05 -15.70
CA ASP A 128 0.72 20.78 -15.11
C ASP A 128 0.20 21.75 -14.04
N HIS A 129 0.43 21.41 -12.77
CA HIS A 129 0.08 22.25 -11.62
C HIS A 129 1.30 22.93 -10.98
N SER A 130 2.35 23.13 -11.74
CA SER A 130 3.57 23.84 -11.26
C SER A 130 3.32 25.29 -10.84
N ASP A 131 2.17 25.85 -11.23
CA ASP A 131 1.73 27.19 -10.81
C ASP A 131 1.31 27.23 -9.34
N VAL A 132 0.95 26.10 -8.72
CA VAL A 132 0.58 26.03 -7.28
C VAL A 132 1.76 26.47 -6.41
N VAL A 133 2.98 26.04 -6.69
CA VAL A 133 4.18 26.49 -5.99
C VAL A 133 4.34 28.01 -6.08
N ARG A 134 4.19 28.56 -7.28
CA ARG A 134 4.31 30.01 -7.51
C ARG A 134 3.19 30.81 -6.81
N LYS A 135 1.96 30.28 -6.75
CA LYS A 135 0.84 30.89 -6.04
C LYS A 135 1.13 30.95 -4.53
N LEU A 136 1.60 29.86 -3.96
CA LEU A 136 1.96 29.80 -2.54
C LEU A 136 3.13 30.75 -2.22
N GLN A 137 4.18 30.77 -3.03
CA GLN A 137 5.31 31.70 -2.85
C GLN A 137 4.87 33.17 -2.86
N LYS A 138 3.93 33.56 -3.74
CA LYS A 138 3.36 34.91 -3.76
C LYS A 138 2.59 35.29 -2.49
N LEU A 139 2.11 34.27 -1.74
CA LEU A 139 1.42 34.45 -0.46
C LEU A 139 2.36 34.39 0.75
N GLY A 140 3.67 34.26 0.50
CA GLY A 140 4.70 34.28 1.54
C GLY A 140 5.12 32.91 2.06
N TYR A 141 4.75 31.81 1.38
CA TYR A 141 5.32 30.51 1.66
C TYR A 141 6.72 30.39 1.04
N GLU A 142 7.61 29.72 1.74
CA GLU A 142 8.93 29.34 1.25
C GLU A 142 8.89 27.90 0.73
N HIS A 143 9.40 27.69 -0.49
CA HIS A 143 9.49 26.35 -1.06
C HIS A 143 10.87 25.78 -0.81
N GLU A 144 10.95 24.73 0.00
CA GLU A 144 12.22 24.09 0.43
C GLU A 144 12.86 23.20 -0.64
N GLY A 145 12.30 23.15 -1.84
CA GLY A 145 12.76 22.29 -2.91
C GLY A 145 11.97 20.99 -3.01
N PHE A 146 12.31 20.20 -4.01
CA PHE A 146 11.69 18.88 -4.23
C PHE A 146 12.63 17.79 -3.72
N THR A 147 12.10 16.90 -2.88
CA THR A 147 12.81 15.70 -2.42
C THR A 147 13.03 14.71 -3.56
N VAL A 148 14.09 13.94 -3.52
CA VAL A 148 14.46 12.96 -4.55
C VAL A 148 14.29 11.52 -4.06
N GLY A 149 14.42 11.26 -2.76
CA GLY A 149 14.37 9.93 -2.16
C GLY A 149 13.53 9.87 -0.89
N TYR A 150 13.77 8.83 -0.09
CA TYR A 150 13.25 8.69 1.27
C TYR A 150 14.17 9.49 2.21
N GLU A 151 13.87 10.77 2.33
CA GLU A 151 14.47 11.65 3.32
C GLU A 151 13.56 11.68 4.57
N ASP A 152 13.69 12.67 5.42
CA ASP A 152 12.87 12.83 6.63
C ASP A 152 11.41 13.27 6.36
N ARG A 153 10.95 13.14 5.11
CA ARG A 153 9.65 13.63 4.62
C ARG A 153 8.90 12.55 3.85
N ASP A 154 7.61 12.77 3.67
CA ASP A 154 6.76 11.89 2.87
C ASP A 154 7.24 11.81 1.41
N PRO A 155 7.25 10.62 0.79
CA PRO A 155 7.77 10.43 -0.56
C PRO A 155 7.01 11.29 -1.58
N ARG A 156 7.77 11.98 -2.43
CA ARG A 156 7.23 12.73 -3.55
C ARG A 156 6.82 11.84 -4.72
N TRP A 157 7.57 10.78 -4.95
CA TRP A 157 7.35 9.85 -6.05
C TRP A 157 6.66 8.59 -5.53
N ILE A 158 5.54 8.26 -6.14
CA ILE A 158 4.78 7.04 -5.83
C ILE A 158 4.46 6.32 -7.13
N PHE A 159 4.37 5.00 -7.07
CA PHE A 159 3.83 4.18 -8.15
C PHE A 159 2.36 3.92 -7.87
N THR A 160 1.53 4.08 -8.90
CA THR A 160 0.10 3.82 -8.80
C THR A 160 -0.33 2.77 -9.80
N LEU A 161 -1.23 1.89 -9.38
CA LEU A 161 -1.94 0.97 -10.25
C LEU A 161 -3.40 1.41 -10.33
N LEU A 162 -3.82 1.87 -11.51
CA LEU A 162 -5.22 2.25 -11.73
C LEU A 162 -6.08 0.98 -11.86
N ILE A 163 -6.96 0.76 -10.90
CA ILE A 163 -7.89 -0.37 -10.90
C ILE A 163 -9.12 -0.04 -11.75
N ASN A 164 -9.76 1.09 -11.50
CA ASN A 164 -10.85 1.71 -12.30
C ASN A 164 -11.92 0.71 -12.80
N GLY A 165 -12.37 -0.20 -11.93
CA GLY A 165 -13.41 -1.19 -12.29
C GLY A 165 -12.95 -2.29 -13.25
N ARG A 166 -11.63 -2.39 -13.55
CA ARG A 166 -11.09 -3.49 -14.33
C ARG A 166 -11.20 -4.82 -13.57
N SER A 167 -11.50 -5.88 -14.30
CA SER A 167 -11.50 -7.23 -13.77
C SER A 167 -10.08 -7.69 -13.42
N GLU A 168 -9.97 -8.69 -12.55
CA GLU A 168 -8.70 -9.34 -12.21
C GLU A 168 -7.94 -9.82 -13.45
N GLN A 169 -8.65 -10.40 -14.42
CA GLN A 169 -8.04 -10.86 -15.67
C GLN A 169 -7.48 -9.72 -16.54
N GLU A 170 -8.16 -8.58 -16.59
CA GLU A 170 -7.68 -7.39 -17.30
C GLU A 170 -6.46 -6.78 -16.61
N LEU A 171 -6.47 -6.72 -15.28
CA LEU A 171 -5.32 -6.28 -14.49
C LEU A 171 -4.13 -7.20 -14.73
N LEU A 172 -4.32 -8.51 -14.60
CA LEU A 172 -3.26 -9.50 -14.81
C LEU A 172 -2.67 -9.41 -16.23
N LYS A 173 -3.51 -9.23 -17.26
CA LYS A 173 -3.02 -9.05 -18.65
C LYS A 173 -2.21 -7.77 -18.83
N SER A 174 -2.50 -6.71 -18.09
CA SER A 174 -1.79 -5.43 -18.17
C SER A 174 -0.39 -5.46 -17.56
N PHE A 175 -0.09 -6.43 -16.70
CA PHE A 175 1.22 -6.54 -16.05
C PHE A 175 2.31 -7.00 -17.02
N HIS A 176 3.56 -6.61 -16.72
CA HIS A 176 4.71 -7.14 -17.42
C HIS A 176 4.79 -8.68 -17.33
N GLN A 177 5.35 -9.33 -18.34
CA GLN A 177 5.42 -10.80 -18.41
C GLN A 177 6.04 -11.44 -17.16
N GLN A 178 7.11 -10.85 -16.61
CA GLN A 178 7.76 -11.34 -15.40
C GLN A 178 6.84 -11.28 -14.18
N THR A 179 6.05 -10.22 -14.04
CA THR A 179 5.07 -10.08 -12.94
C THR A 179 3.99 -11.16 -13.04
N ARG A 180 3.41 -11.36 -14.24
CA ARG A 180 2.45 -12.45 -14.48
C ARG A 180 3.02 -13.84 -14.17
N TRP A 181 4.28 -14.07 -14.56
CA TRP A 181 4.96 -15.31 -14.25
C TRP A 181 5.10 -15.51 -12.73
N SER A 182 5.52 -14.47 -12.00
CA SER A 182 5.66 -14.52 -10.55
C SER A 182 4.32 -14.81 -9.85
N ILE A 183 3.25 -14.13 -10.24
CA ILE A 183 1.89 -14.37 -9.71
C ILE A 183 1.46 -15.82 -9.97
N ASN A 184 1.56 -16.29 -11.21
CA ASN A 184 1.19 -17.67 -11.56
C ASN A 184 2.05 -18.71 -10.83
N LYS A 185 3.31 -18.38 -10.57
CA LYS A 185 4.21 -19.25 -9.81
C LYS A 185 3.74 -19.41 -8.37
N THR A 186 3.36 -18.33 -7.69
CA THR A 186 2.88 -18.41 -6.30
C THR A 186 1.65 -19.29 -6.19
N ILE A 187 0.68 -19.14 -7.11
CA ILE A 187 -0.53 -19.96 -7.16
C ILE A 187 -0.17 -21.45 -7.31
N LYS A 188 0.71 -21.78 -8.27
CA LYS A 188 1.16 -23.16 -8.51
C LYS A 188 2.00 -23.76 -7.37
N GLN A 189 2.52 -22.94 -6.49
CA GLN A 189 3.28 -23.36 -5.30
C GLN A 189 2.39 -23.49 -4.05
N GLY A 190 1.07 -23.33 -4.18
CA GLY A 190 0.11 -23.50 -3.10
C GLY A 190 0.13 -22.36 -2.07
N ILE A 191 0.71 -21.18 -2.42
CA ILE A 191 0.73 -20.03 -1.52
C ILE A 191 -0.69 -19.50 -1.36
N LYS A 192 -1.14 -19.40 -0.11
CA LYS A 192 -2.43 -18.86 0.30
C LYS A 192 -2.27 -17.49 0.94
N VAL A 193 -3.34 -16.71 0.94
CA VAL A 193 -3.40 -15.41 1.60
C VAL A 193 -4.58 -15.37 2.55
N ARG A 194 -4.37 -14.84 3.75
CA ARG A 194 -5.42 -14.56 4.72
C ARG A 194 -5.17 -13.24 5.44
N GLU A 195 -6.20 -12.68 6.02
CA GLU A 195 -6.08 -11.54 6.92
C GLU A 195 -5.62 -12.01 8.31
N LEU A 196 -4.76 -11.21 8.97
CA LEU A 196 -4.34 -11.40 10.35
C LEU A 196 -5.22 -10.54 11.27
N GLY A 197 -5.65 -11.11 12.38
CA GLY A 197 -6.24 -10.39 13.49
C GLY A 197 -5.18 -9.68 14.35
N LEU A 198 -5.63 -8.79 15.23
CA LEU A 198 -4.75 -8.13 16.22
C LEU A 198 -4.07 -9.12 17.18
N ASP A 199 -4.73 -10.23 17.49
CA ASP A 199 -4.17 -11.32 18.29
C ASP A 199 -3.02 -12.06 17.63
N GLU A 200 -2.91 -11.96 16.28
CA GLU A 200 -1.85 -12.54 15.48
C GLU A 200 -0.81 -11.50 15.00
N VAL A 201 -0.90 -10.25 15.42
CA VAL A 201 -0.02 -9.16 14.97
C VAL A 201 1.47 -9.45 15.20
N SER A 202 1.80 -10.28 16.16
CA SER A 202 3.17 -10.73 16.45
C SER A 202 3.85 -11.40 15.25
N ILE A 203 3.09 -12.06 14.36
CA ILE A 203 3.61 -12.64 13.11
C ILE A 203 4.19 -11.53 12.22
N PHE A 204 3.43 -10.46 12.03
CA PHE A 204 3.88 -9.29 11.26
C PHE A 204 5.09 -8.60 11.91
N LEU A 205 5.04 -8.35 13.22
CA LEU A 205 6.10 -7.66 13.96
C LEU A 205 7.43 -8.43 13.89
N ASN A 206 7.41 -9.74 14.07
CA ASN A 206 8.60 -10.58 13.96
C ASN A 206 9.23 -10.49 12.56
N MET A 207 8.42 -10.62 11.50
CA MET A 207 8.89 -10.47 10.12
C MET A 207 9.41 -9.05 9.83
N MET A 208 8.80 -8.01 10.42
CA MET A 208 9.29 -6.63 10.30
C MET A 208 10.66 -6.45 10.96
N HIS A 209 10.90 -7.07 12.12
CA HIS A 209 12.20 -7.09 12.79
C HIS A 209 13.28 -7.69 11.87
N GLU A 210 13.06 -8.90 11.38
CA GLU A 210 13.98 -9.60 10.49
C GLU A 210 14.24 -8.81 9.20
N THR A 211 13.18 -8.19 8.64
CA THR A 211 13.29 -7.38 7.43
C THR A 211 14.09 -6.10 7.70
N ALA A 212 13.87 -5.41 8.82
CA ALA A 212 14.59 -4.20 9.19
C ALA A 212 16.08 -4.48 9.43
N GLU A 213 16.39 -5.55 10.15
CA GLU A 213 17.77 -6.00 10.40
C GLU A 213 18.50 -6.30 9.08
N ARG A 214 17.89 -7.11 8.23
CA ARG A 214 18.45 -7.49 6.93
C ARG A 214 18.64 -6.31 5.98
N ARG A 215 17.72 -5.34 5.99
CA ARG A 215 17.75 -4.17 5.10
C ARG A 215 18.50 -2.98 5.67
N GLY A 216 18.82 -3.00 6.96
CA GLY A 216 19.58 -1.95 7.63
C GLY A 216 18.79 -0.64 7.83
N PHE A 217 17.48 -0.68 7.97
CA PHE A 217 16.69 0.51 8.29
C PHE A 217 16.22 0.50 9.75
N ALA A 218 16.08 1.71 10.32
CA ALA A 218 15.50 1.87 11.66
C ALA A 218 13.99 1.62 11.60
N LYS A 219 13.53 0.54 12.26
CA LYS A 219 12.09 0.30 12.42
C LYS A 219 11.51 1.18 13.53
N ARG A 220 10.20 1.37 13.49
CA ARG A 220 9.44 1.95 14.61
C ARG A 220 9.31 0.94 15.75
N GLU A 221 8.93 1.41 16.94
CA GLU A 221 8.56 0.54 18.06
C GLU A 221 7.33 -0.30 17.68
N ASP A 222 7.20 -1.48 18.25
CA ASP A 222 6.13 -2.43 17.93
C ASP A 222 4.75 -1.84 18.22
N GLU A 223 4.62 -1.12 19.31
CA GLU A 223 3.39 -0.43 19.71
C GLU A 223 2.95 0.62 18.68
N TRP A 224 3.88 1.21 17.94
CA TRP A 224 3.56 2.15 16.88
C TRP A 224 2.80 1.47 15.73
N TYR A 225 3.24 0.27 15.31
CA TYR A 225 2.55 -0.51 14.28
C TYR A 225 1.18 -0.99 14.76
N VAL A 226 1.09 -1.46 16.00
CA VAL A 226 -0.18 -1.91 16.60
C VAL A 226 -1.18 -0.75 16.62
N ARG A 227 -0.79 0.42 17.12
CA ARG A 227 -1.64 1.63 17.14
C ARG A 227 -2.11 2.05 15.75
N GLN A 228 -1.24 1.93 14.72
CA GLN A 228 -1.63 2.23 13.34
C GLN A 228 -2.73 1.27 12.85
N ILE A 229 -2.57 -0.03 13.08
CA ILE A 229 -3.57 -1.03 12.69
C ILE A 229 -4.89 -0.78 13.43
N GLU A 230 -4.82 -0.51 14.74
CA GLU A 230 -6.00 -0.20 15.56
C GLU A 230 -6.71 1.09 15.12
N ALA A 231 -5.96 2.15 14.78
CA ALA A 231 -6.54 3.42 14.37
C ALA A 231 -7.32 3.30 13.05
N PHE A 232 -6.80 2.53 12.11
CA PHE A 232 -7.43 2.33 10.79
C PHE A 232 -8.55 1.28 10.80
N LYS A 233 -8.65 0.42 11.82
CA LYS A 233 -9.74 -0.57 11.98
C LYS A 233 -10.04 -1.31 10.67
N ASP A 234 -11.29 -1.27 10.21
CA ASP A 234 -11.75 -1.94 8.98
C ASP A 234 -11.09 -1.39 7.69
N LYS A 235 -10.54 -0.17 7.75
CA LYS A 235 -9.77 0.44 6.65
C LYS A 235 -8.33 -0.06 6.59
N GLY A 236 -7.84 -0.76 7.62
CA GLY A 236 -6.52 -1.40 7.66
C GLY A 236 -6.66 -2.89 7.36
N LYS A 237 -5.91 -3.40 6.38
CA LYS A 237 -5.88 -4.84 6.04
C LYS A 237 -4.47 -5.38 6.21
N LEU A 238 -4.26 -6.17 7.26
CA LEU A 238 -3.00 -6.86 7.49
C LEU A 238 -3.09 -8.26 6.90
N LEU A 239 -2.38 -8.50 5.80
CA LEU A 239 -2.43 -9.74 5.04
C LEU A 239 -1.18 -10.57 5.27
N LEU A 240 -1.37 -11.90 5.35
CA LEU A 240 -0.33 -12.91 5.46
C LEU A 240 -0.37 -13.83 4.24
N ALA A 241 0.76 -13.97 3.56
CA ALA A 241 0.99 -15.06 2.60
C ALA A 241 1.68 -16.23 3.32
N TYR A 242 1.12 -17.42 3.21
CA TYR A 242 1.57 -18.60 3.90
C TYR A 242 1.42 -19.86 3.04
N LEU A 243 2.14 -20.91 3.39
CA LEU A 243 1.98 -22.24 2.84
C LEU A 243 1.42 -23.17 3.92
N ASP A 244 0.25 -23.77 3.65
CA ASP A 244 -0.33 -24.86 4.41
C ASP A 244 0.14 -26.17 3.77
N ILE A 245 1.12 -26.83 4.40
CA ILE A 245 1.76 -28.00 3.80
C ILE A 245 0.80 -29.21 3.70
N PRO A 246 0.01 -29.55 4.71
CA PRO A 246 -1.02 -30.57 4.58
C PRO A 246 -1.93 -30.39 3.37
N ASP A 247 -2.49 -29.20 3.20
CA ASP A 247 -3.37 -28.87 2.08
C ASP A 247 -2.60 -28.91 0.74
N PHE A 248 -1.37 -28.45 0.73
CA PHE A 248 -0.53 -28.49 -0.47
C PHE A 248 -0.20 -29.94 -0.86
N LEU A 249 0.13 -30.80 0.09
CA LEU A 249 0.34 -32.24 -0.15
C LEU A 249 -0.93 -32.91 -0.69
N GLN A 250 -2.09 -32.60 -0.14
CA GLN A 250 -3.37 -33.09 -0.64
C GLN A 250 -3.60 -32.66 -2.10
N SER A 251 -3.28 -31.43 -2.46
CA SER A 251 -3.40 -30.94 -3.84
C SER A 251 -2.45 -31.65 -4.80
N LEU A 252 -1.23 -31.98 -4.34
CA LEU A 252 -0.25 -32.71 -5.10
C LEU A 252 -0.67 -34.18 -5.28
N ASP A 253 -1.27 -34.80 -4.27
CA ASP A 253 -1.81 -36.17 -4.37
C ASP A 253 -2.96 -36.24 -5.39
N GLN A 254 -3.84 -35.22 -5.44
CA GLN A 254 -4.88 -35.10 -6.47
C GLN A 254 -4.29 -34.90 -7.88
N GLU A 255 -3.34 -33.96 -8.03
CA GLU A 255 -2.63 -33.74 -9.31
C GLU A 255 -1.97 -35.02 -9.81
N LYS A 256 -1.34 -35.78 -8.89
CA LYS A 256 -0.73 -37.08 -9.22
C LYS A 256 -1.75 -38.07 -9.73
N ALA A 257 -2.90 -38.22 -9.05
CA ALA A 257 -3.94 -39.13 -9.46
C ALA A 257 -4.49 -38.81 -10.87
N ASP A 258 -4.64 -37.54 -11.20
CA ASP A 258 -5.07 -37.09 -12.53
C ASP A 258 -4.01 -37.41 -13.61
N LEU A 259 -2.72 -37.18 -13.29
CA LEU A 259 -1.61 -37.45 -14.18
C LEU A 259 -1.44 -38.99 -14.40
N ASP A 260 -1.59 -39.80 -13.36
CA ASP A 260 -1.55 -41.26 -13.45
C ASP A 260 -2.66 -41.80 -14.39
N LYS A 261 -3.87 -41.23 -14.29
CA LYS A 261 -4.99 -41.54 -15.17
C LYS A 261 -4.69 -41.15 -16.62
N GLU A 262 -4.16 -39.93 -16.85
CA GLU A 262 -3.76 -39.49 -18.20
C GLU A 262 -2.66 -40.38 -18.78
N MET A 263 -1.70 -40.82 -17.96
CA MET A 263 -0.65 -41.73 -18.36
C MET A 263 -1.21 -43.07 -18.80
N ALA A 264 -2.16 -43.66 -18.04
CA ALA A 264 -2.82 -44.91 -18.40
C ALA A 264 -3.57 -44.82 -19.73
N ASP A 265 -4.31 -43.72 -19.96
CA ASP A 265 -5.01 -43.48 -21.23
C ASP A 265 -4.02 -43.36 -22.42
N ILE A 266 -2.87 -42.75 -22.21
CA ILE A 266 -1.81 -42.62 -23.22
C ILE A 266 -1.19 -44.01 -23.52
N GLN A 267 -0.93 -44.80 -22.48
CA GLN A 267 -0.37 -46.14 -22.64
C GLN A 267 -1.32 -47.03 -23.43
N GLN A 268 -2.62 -47.04 -23.13
CA GLN A 268 -3.62 -47.78 -23.90
C GLN A 268 -3.61 -47.37 -25.38
N LYS A 269 -3.52 -46.07 -25.70
CA LYS A 269 -3.46 -45.60 -27.08
C LYS A 269 -2.15 -45.95 -27.79
N LEU A 270 -1.05 -46.08 -27.06
CA LEU A 270 0.21 -46.55 -27.63
C LEU A 270 0.21 -48.04 -27.91
N GLU A 271 -0.58 -48.86 -27.15
CA GLU A 271 -0.82 -50.27 -27.48
C GLU A 271 -1.60 -50.43 -28.79
N GLU A 272 -2.61 -49.54 -29.02
CA GLU A 272 -3.41 -49.55 -30.27
C GLU A 272 -2.61 -49.00 -31.46
N ILE A 273 -1.76 -48.00 -31.28
CA ILE A 273 -0.98 -47.33 -32.32
C ILE A 273 0.48 -47.20 -31.86
N PRO A 274 1.26 -48.30 -31.93
CA PRO A 274 2.68 -48.27 -31.59
C PRO A 274 3.44 -47.31 -32.50
N ASN A 275 4.37 -46.51 -31.95
CA ASN A 275 5.17 -45.51 -32.67
C ASN A 275 4.43 -44.21 -33.04
N SER A 276 3.25 -43.93 -32.49
CA SER A 276 2.60 -42.65 -32.66
C SER A 276 3.45 -41.52 -32.03
N LYS A 277 4.12 -40.72 -32.85
CA LYS A 277 4.93 -39.59 -32.39
C LYS A 277 4.17 -38.63 -31.47
N LYS A 278 2.84 -38.50 -31.67
CA LYS A 278 1.95 -37.67 -30.84
C LYS A 278 1.83 -38.21 -29.42
N PHE A 279 1.56 -39.54 -29.27
CA PHE A 279 1.38 -40.13 -27.96
C PHE A 279 2.69 -40.33 -27.22
N VAL A 280 3.79 -40.66 -27.90
CA VAL A 280 5.13 -40.69 -27.32
C VAL A 280 5.52 -39.30 -26.75
N LYS A 281 5.24 -38.22 -27.49
CA LYS A 281 5.48 -36.86 -26.99
C LYS A 281 4.61 -36.55 -25.76
N LYS A 282 3.33 -36.93 -25.78
CA LYS A 282 2.43 -36.72 -24.63
C LYS A 282 2.89 -37.52 -23.40
N GLN A 283 3.28 -38.76 -23.56
CA GLN A 283 3.81 -39.61 -22.50
C GLN A 283 4.99 -38.96 -21.81
N ARG A 284 5.94 -38.42 -22.60
CA ARG A 284 7.09 -37.70 -22.03
C ARG A 284 6.67 -36.46 -21.21
N VAL A 285 5.72 -35.67 -21.70
CA VAL A 285 5.23 -34.47 -20.99
C VAL A 285 4.56 -34.83 -19.67
N VAL A 286 3.74 -35.91 -19.67
CA VAL A 286 3.08 -36.39 -18.44
C VAL A 286 4.10 -36.97 -17.47
N GLN A 287 5.10 -37.69 -17.95
CA GLN A 287 6.19 -38.21 -17.10
C GLN A 287 6.97 -37.07 -16.45
N GLU A 288 7.35 -36.04 -17.21
CA GLU A 288 8.02 -34.84 -16.68
C GLU A 288 7.15 -34.13 -15.60
N ALA A 289 5.83 -34.13 -15.79
CA ALA A 289 4.90 -33.57 -14.79
C ALA A 289 4.83 -34.41 -13.51
N LEU A 290 4.80 -35.75 -13.63
CA LEU A 290 4.85 -36.68 -12.48
C LEU A 290 6.16 -36.54 -11.70
N ASP A 291 7.28 -36.45 -12.38
CA ASP A 291 8.60 -36.26 -11.74
C ASP A 291 8.68 -34.92 -10.99
N LEU A 292 8.12 -33.85 -11.57
CA LEU A 292 8.02 -32.54 -10.92
C LEU A 292 7.09 -32.55 -9.70
N ASN A 293 5.94 -33.26 -9.81
CA ASN A 293 5.00 -33.42 -8.70
C ASN A 293 5.68 -34.16 -7.52
N LEU A 294 6.37 -35.27 -7.79
CA LEU A 294 7.12 -36.02 -6.78
C LEU A 294 8.21 -35.15 -6.11
N LYS A 295 8.92 -34.36 -6.90
CA LYS A 295 9.93 -33.43 -6.36
C LYS A 295 9.32 -32.42 -5.43
N LYS A 296 8.22 -31.75 -5.83
CA LYS A 296 7.49 -30.79 -4.99
C LYS A 296 7.00 -31.44 -3.69
N ARG A 297 6.50 -32.66 -3.77
CA ARG A 297 6.02 -33.40 -2.62
C ARG A 297 7.14 -33.68 -1.60
N ASN A 298 8.30 -34.13 -2.08
CA ASN A 298 9.44 -34.37 -1.21
C ASN A 298 9.95 -33.06 -0.56
N GLU A 299 10.07 -31.97 -1.35
CA GLU A 299 10.43 -30.65 -0.80
C GLU A 299 9.41 -30.18 0.26
N ALA A 300 8.11 -30.40 0.06
CA ALA A 300 7.08 -30.04 1.03
C ALA A 300 7.20 -30.84 2.34
N LEU A 301 7.49 -32.14 2.26
CA LEU A 301 7.70 -32.98 3.45
C LEU A 301 8.95 -32.56 4.24
N GLU A 302 10.05 -32.27 3.55
CA GLU A 302 11.27 -31.75 4.20
C GLU A 302 11.00 -30.40 4.89
N MET A 303 10.24 -29.52 4.25
CA MET A 303 9.84 -28.24 4.84
C MET A 303 8.92 -28.45 6.05
N GLN A 304 8.01 -29.39 6.00
CA GLN A 304 7.14 -29.71 7.13
C GLN A 304 7.94 -30.21 8.34
N GLU A 305 8.93 -31.05 8.11
CA GLU A 305 9.82 -31.55 9.18
C GLU A 305 10.65 -30.42 9.80
N GLN A 306 11.15 -29.50 8.98
CA GLN A 306 12.03 -28.42 9.43
C GLN A 306 11.29 -27.22 10.04
N TYR A 307 10.14 -26.83 9.49
CA TYR A 307 9.45 -25.56 9.82
C TYR A 307 8.04 -25.75 10.36
N GLY A 308 7.54 -27.02 10.41
CA GLY A 308 6.18 -27.31 10.82
C GLY A 308 5.14 -27.28 9.69
N PRO A 309 3.88 -27.50 10.01
CA PRO A 309 2.82 -27.70 9.01
C PRO A 309 2.36 -26.41 8.30
N VAL A 310 2.57 -25.25 8.92
CA VAL A 310 2.19 -23.94 8.35
C VAL A 310 3.41 -23.04 8.36
N ILE A 311 3.74 -22.49 7.20
CA ILE A 311 4.91 -21.63 7.01
C ILE A 311 4.46 -20.25 6.60
N ASN A 312 4.69 -19.26 7.47
CA ASN A 312 4.46 -17.86 7.18
C ASN A 312 5.60 -17.32 6.33
N MET A 313 5.31 -16.66 5.20
CA MET A 313 6.33 -16.27 4.22
C MET A 313 6.43 -14.77 3.96
N ALA A 314 5.31 -14.06 4.01
CA ALA A 314 5.28 -12.61 3.82
C ALA A 314 4.06 -12.01 4.48
N THR A 315 4.19 -10.77 4.92
CA THR A 315 3.07 -9.96 5.44
C THR A 315 3.05 -8.59 4.80
N SER A 316 1.86 -8.01 4.66
CA SER A 316 1.70 -6.63 4.17
C SER A 316 0.52 -5.96 4.82
N LEU A 317 0.72 -4.70 5.23
CA LEU A 317 -0.35 -3.82 5.70
C LEU A 317 -0.78 -2.89 4.57
N PHE A 318 -2.07 -2.91 4.28
CA PHE A 318 -2.72 -1.98 3.35
C PHE A 318 -3.65 -1.06 4.13
N LEU A 319 -3.70 0.21 3.71
CA LEU A 319 -4.64 1.20 4.22
C LEU A 319 -5.59 1.61 3.09
N ILE A 320 -6.89 1.62 3.38
CA ILE A 320 -7.96 1.84 2.40
C ILE A 320 -8.66 3.14 2.74
N GLY A 321 -8.80 4.04 1.78
CA GLY A 321 -9.53 5.29 1.96
C GLY A 321 -9.43 6.19 0.74
N ASN A 322 -10.34 7.15 0.59
CA ASN A 322 -10.32 8.16 -0.46
C ASN A 322 -10.19 7.58 -1.90
N GLY A 323 -10.81 6.41 -2.15
CA GLY A 323 -10.74 5.74 -3.46
C GLY A 323 -9.38 5.12 -3.78
N GLU A 324 -8.47 5.03 -2.81
CA GLU A 324 -7.16 4.42 -2.98
C GLU A 324 -6.88 3.31 -1.96
N ILE A 325 -5.98 2.39 -2.31
CA ILE A 325 -5.40 1.38 -1.42
C ILE A 325 -3.91 1.64 -1.37
N VAL A 326 -3.41 1.97 -0.19
CA VAL A 326 -1.98 2.25 0.02
C VAL A 326 -1.28 1.02 0.57
N TYR A 327 -0.27 0.54 -0.14
CA TYR A 327 0.67 -0.49 0.34
C TYR A 327 1.64 0.16 1.32
N MET A 328 1.34 0.03 2.62
CA MET A 328 2.01 0.82 3.64
C MET A 328 3.28 0.17 4.18
N HIS A 329 3.18 -1.08 4.62
CA HIS A 329 4.30 -1.84 5.16
C HIS A 329 4.33 -3.23 4.60
N SER A 330 5.53 -3.79 4.44
CA SER A 330 5.69 -5.20 4.08
C SER A 330 6.92 -5.81 4.71
N ALA A 331 6.81 -7.08 5.01
CA ALA A 331 7.90 -7.88 5.51
C ALA A 331 7.91 -9.26 4.87
N THR A 332 9.09 -9.86 4.74
CA THR A 332 9.27 -11.17 4.12
C THR A 332 10.31 -11.98 4.86
N ASP A 333 10.07 -13.27 4.99
CA ASP A 333 11.11 -14.22 5.35
C ASP A 333 11.94 -14.58 4.11
N ASP A 334 13.22 -14.25 4.12
CA ASP A 334 14.12 -14.44 2.98
C ASP A 334 14.44 -15.92 2.72
N THR A 335 14.27 -16.80 3.73
CA THR A 335 14.41 -18.24 3.61
C THR A 335 13.51 -18.78 2.51
N PHE A 336 12.30 -18.19 2.38
CA PHE A 336 11.27 -18.60 1.42
C PHE A 336 11.19 -17.72 0.18
N ARG A 337 12.19 -16.88 -0.10
CA ARG A 337 12.21 -15.95 -1.23
C ARG A 337 11.91 -16.59 -2.57
N LYS A 338 12.31 -17.87 -2.77
CA LYS A 338 12.03 -18.63 -4.01
C LYS A 338 10.55 -18.79 -4.32
N TYR A 339 9.67 -18.64 -3.32
CA TYR A 339 8.22 -18.78 -3.46
C TYR A 339 7.52 -17.51 -3.96
N ASN A 340 8.21 -16.37 -3.96
CA ASN A 340 7.66 -15.07 -4.39
C ASN A 340 6.38 -14.67 -3.64
N ALA A 341 6.23 -15.07 -2.38
CA ALA A 341 5.01 -14.91 -1.59
C ALA A 341 4.38 -13.51 -1.60
N PRO A 342 5.14 -12.38 -1.62
CA PRO A 342 4.54 -11.05 -1.75
C PRO A 342 3.64 -10.87 -2.98
N TYR A 343 3.93 -11.56 -4.09
CA TYR A 343 3.09 -11.49 -5.30
C TYR A 343 1.72 -12.17 -5.13
N ALA A 344 1.55 -13.02 -4.12
CA ALA A 344 0.24 -13.58 -3.80
C ALA A 344 -0.62 -12.56 -3.04
N ILE A 345 -0.01 -11.67 -2.26
CA ILE A 345 -0.71 -10.63 -1.50
C ILE A 345 -1.20 -9.51 -2.42
N HIS A 346 -0.38 -9.11 -3.39
CA HIS A 346 -0.70 -8.04 -4.35
C HIS A 346 -1.66 -8.50 -5.44
#